data_bf47396b5a76b633b7fa7482d48d9e9a
#
_entry.id   bf47396b5a76b633b7fa7482d48d9e9a
#
_cell.length_a   1.000
_cell.length_b   1.000
_cell.length_c   1.000
_cell.angle_alpha   90.00
_cell.angle_beta   90.00
_cell.angle_gamma   90.00
#
_symmetry.space_group_name_H-M   'P 1'
#
loop_
_entity.id
_entity.type
_entity.pdbx_description
1 polymer ?
#
loop_
_entity_poly.entity_id
_entity_poly.type
_entity_poly.pdbx_seq_one_letter_code
_entity_poly.pdbx_strand_id
1 'polypeptide(L)'
;MTNSMTRRALLPAAAAGTGAVALAGSAGDALAYQGNMERALWQLRAALRSLREATPDKGGHKATAIGLIEQAMGEVQAGIDFAASHFGD
;
A
#
# COMPACT_ATOMS: atom_id res chain seq x y z
N MET A 1 11.18 -30.77 13.57
CA MET A 1 11.44 -30.13 14.56
C MET A 1 12.40 -29.11 14.43
N THR A 2 13.49 -29.39 14.15
CA THR A 2 14.55 -28.47 14.02
C THR A 2 14.22 -27.38 13.06
N ASN A 3 13.55 -27.75 11.99
CA ASN A 3 13.18 -26.77 11.00
C ASN A 3 12.29 -25.71 11.54
N SER A 4 11.40 -26.10 12.41
CA SER A 4 10.51 -25.14 12.99
C SER A 4 11.29 -24.15 13.79
N MET A 5 12.26 -24.63 14.51
CA MET A 5 13.05 -23.77 15.29
C MET A 5 13.75 -22.79 14.40
N THR A 6 14.29 -23.26 13.32
CA THR A 6 15.00 -22.41 12.41
C THR A 6 14.13 -21.31 11.89
N ARG A 7 12.94 -21.64 11.56
CA ARG A 7 12.05 -20.63 11.05
C ARG A 7 11.76 -19.60 12.08
N ARG A 8 11.62 -20.02 13.29
CA ARG A 8 11.40 -19.08 14.33
C ARG A 8 12.59 -18.22 14.54
N ALA A 9 13.74 -18.75 14.33
CA ALA A 9 14.92 -17.94 14.46
C ALA A 9 14.90 -16.81 13.46
N LEU A 10 14.27 -17.00 12.35
CA LEU A 10 14.17 -15.93 11.39
C LEU A 10 13.36 -14.78 11.93
N LEU A 11 12.34 -15.09 12.70
CA LEU A 11 11.52 -14.05 13.27
C LEU A 11 12.29 -13.13 14.19
N PRO A 12 13.13 -13.67 15.05
CA PRO A 12 13.94 -12.80 15.88
C PRO A 12 14.82 -11.89 15.05
N ALA A 13 15.30 -12.41 13.95
CA ALA A 13 16.10 -11.58 13.07
C ALA A 13 15.30 -10.42 12.56
N ALA A 14 14.06 -10.69 12.21
CA ALA A 14 13.19 -9.63 11.76
C ALA A 14 12.95 -8.64 12.88
N ALA A 15 12.84 -9.15 14.09
CA ALA A 15 12.63 -8.28 15.21
C ALA A 15 13.84 -7.38 15.43
N ALA A 16 15.00 -7.93 15.22
CA ALA A 16 16.19 -7.12 15.35
C ALA A 16 16.16 -6.01 14.31
N GLY A 17 15.69 -6.33 13.13
CA GLY A 17 15.54 -5.32 12.13
C GLY A 17 14.58 -4.25 12.57
N THR A 18 13.61 -4.63 13.37
CA THR A 18 12.66 -3.67 13.85
C THR A 18 13.35 -2.61 14.70
N GLY A 19 14.29 -3.03 15.49
CA GLY A 19 15.02 -2.07 16.29
C GLY A 19 15.76 -1.08 15.43
N ALA A 20 16.39 -1.56 14.39
CA ALA A 20 17.10 -0.68 13.49
C ALA A 20 16.16 0.29 12.82
N VAL A 21 14.99 -0.20 12.47
CA VAL A 21 14.00 0.65 11.86
C VAL A 21 13.62 1.77 12.81
N ALA A 22 13.52 1.47 14.07
CA ALA A 22 13.13 2.47 15.03
C ALA A 22 14.14 3.60 15.09
N LEU A 23 15.40 3.30 14.94
CA LEU A 23 16.41 4.33 14.96
C LEU A 23 16.33 5.23 13.75
N ALA A 24 16.10 4.66 12.62
CA ALA A 24 15.99 5.41 11.41
C ALA A 24 14.55 5.70 11.10
N GLY A 25 13.72 5.60 12.12
CA GLY A 25 12.31 5.47 11.96
C GLY A 25 11.63 6.49 11.09
N SER A 26 11.88 7.77 11.35
CA SER A 26 11.15 8.78 10.57
C SER A 26 11.40 8.65 9.10
N ALA A 27 12.65 8.54 8.72
CA ALA A 27 12.98 8.46 7.30
C ALA A 27 12.49 7.14 6.72
N GLY A 28 12.70 6.04 7.45
CA GLY A 28 12.27 4.74 6.96
C GLY A 28 10.76 4.66 6.83
N ASP A 29 10.05 5.21 7.82
CA ASP A 29 8.61 5.21 7.79
C ASP A 29 8.08 6.07 6.66
N ALA A 30 8.70 7.22 6.42
CA ALA A 30 8.26 8.10 5.36
C ALA A 30 8.44 7.43 4.00
N LEU A 31 9.59 6.78 3.79
CA LEU A 31 9.84 6.11 2.53
C LEU A 31 8.89 4.94 2.32
N ALA A 32 8.65 4.17 3.39
CA ALA A 32 7.75 3.03 3.29
C ALA A 32 6.33 3.49 3.00
N TYR A 33 5.89 4.57 3.65
CA TYR A 33 4.55 5.09 3.41
C TYR A 33 4.41 5.53 1.95
N GLN A 34 5.35 6.35 1.47
CA GLN A 34 5.27 6.85 0.11
C GLN A 34 5.34 5.73 -0.91
N GLY A 35 6.24 4.77 -0.70
CA GLY A 35 6.37 3.65 -1.62
C GLY A 35 5.11 2.81 -1.68
N ASN A 36 4.50 2.56 -0.55
CA ASN A 36 3.29 1.75 -0.49
C ASN A 36 2.10 2.51 -1.05
N MET A 37 2.01 3.81 -0.78
CA MET A 37 0.92 4.62 -1.32
C MET A 37 1.01 4.73 -2.83
N GLU A 38 2.22 4.90 -3.36
CA GLU A 38 2.40 4.98 -4.79
C GLU A 38 2.07 3.65 -5.45
N ARG A 39 2.47 2.56 -4.81
CA ARG A 39 2.14 1.24 -5.33
C ARG A 39 0.63 1.03 -5.35
N ALA A 40 -0.06 1.47 -4.31
CA ALA A 40 -1.51 1.36 -4.27
C ALA A 40 -2.13 2.14 -5.41
N LEU A 41 -1.61 3.34 -5.69
CA LEU A 41 -2.14 4.14 -6.78
C LEU A 41 -1.97 3.42 -8.11
N TRP A 42 -0.81 2.82 -8.33
CA TRP A 42 -0.55 2.05 -9.55
C TRP A 42 -1.52 0.88 -9.68
N GLN A 43 -1.77 0.19 -8.56
CA GLN A 43 -2.66 -0.96 -8.57
C GLN A 43 -4.11 -0.53 -8.82
N LEU A 44 -4.50 0.62 -8.27
CA LEU A 44 -5.83 1.13 -8.51
C LEU A 44 -6.01 1.53 -9.98
N ARG A 45 -4.98 2.13 -10.57
CA ARG A 45 -5.03 2.46 -11.99
C ARG A 45 -5.17 1.21 -12.85
N ALA A 46 -4.46 0.16 -12.47
CA ALA A 46 -4.55 -1.10 -13.21
C ALA A 46 -5.94 -1.70 -13.07
N ALA A 47 -6.50 -1.66 -11.86
CA ALA A 47 -7.85 -2.16 -11.63
C ALA A 47 -8.87 -1.37 -12.43
N LEU A 48 -8.68 -0.05 -12.51
CA LEU A 48 -9.58 0.79 -13.27
C LEU A 48 -9.59 0.41 -14.75
N ARG A 49 -8.40 0.15 -15.29
CA ARG A 49 -8.31 -0.29 -16.69
C ARG A 49 -9.05 -1.60 -16.90
N SER A 50 -8.85 -2.54 -16.00
CA SER A 50 -9.51 -3.84 -16.11
C SER A 50 -11.02 -3.70 -16.06
N LEU A 51 -11.51 -2.84 -15.16
CA LEU A 51 -12.95 -2.63 -15.07
C LEU A 51 -13.51 -2.01 -16.33
N ARG A 52 -12.79 -1.06 -16.91
CA ARG A 52 -13.28 -0.43 -18.14
C ARG A 52 -13.36 -1.41 -19.28
N GLU A 53 -12.49 -2.42 -19.26
CA GLU A 53 -12.49 -3.44 -20.31
C GLU A 53 -13.49 -4.54 -20.05
N ALA A 54 -14.05 -4.61 -18.87
CA ALA A 54 -15.02 -5.64 -18.54
C ALA A 54 -16.39 -5.23 -19.07
N THR A 55 -16.84 -5.90 -20.09
CA THR A 55 -18.12 -5.59 -20.70
C THR A 55 -18.89 -6.86 -20.89
N PRO A 56 -20.24 -6.80 -20.87
CA PRO A 56 -21.06 -5.65 -20.54
C PRO A 56 -21.12 -5.38 -19.06
N ASP A 57 -21.66 -4.23 -18.69
CA ASP A 57 -21.83 -3.88 -17.28
C ASP A 57 -23.11 -4.51 -16.76
N LYS A 58 -22.98 -5.66 -16.10
CA LYS A 58 -24.15 -6.38 -15.62
C LYS A 58 -24.54 -5.87 -14.26
N GLY A 59 -25.77 -5.41 -14.16
CA GLY A 59 -26.32 -4.94 -12.89
C GLY A 59 -25.78 -3.60 -12.42
N GLY A 60 -24.99 -2.92 -13.24
CA GLY A 60 -24.47 -1.61 -12.86
C GLY A 60 -23.29 -1.66 -11.89
N HIS A 61 -22.85 -2.84 -11.52
CA HIS A 61 -21.79 -2.96 -10.54
C HIS A 61 -20.44 -2.49 -11.05
N LYS A 62 -20.21 -2.64 -12.35
CA LYS A 62 -18.96 -2.17 -12.94
C LYS A 62 -18.85 -0.64 -12.81
N ALA A 63 -19.92 0.06 -13.16
CA ALA A 63 -19.92 1.52 -13.07
C ALA A 63 -19.74 1.97 -11.65
N THR A 64 -20.39 1.31 -10.70
CA THR A 64 -20.23 1.65 -9.29
C THR A 64 -18.80 1.40 -8.83
N ALA A 65 -18.21 0.28 -9.23
CA ALA A 65 -16.85 -0.04 -8.85
C ALA A 65 -15.87 0.97 -9.41
N ILE A 66 -16.08 1.39 -10.65
CA ILE A 66 -15.21 2.40 -11.25
C ILE A 66 -15.25 3.68 -10.42
N GLY A 67 -16.45 4.12 -10.04
CA GLY A 67 -16.58 5.34 -9.23
C GLY A 67 -15.86 5.21 -7.90
N LEU A 68 -15.98 4.06 -7.25
CA LEU A 68 -15.32 3.85 -5.96
C LEU A 68 -13.81 3.84 -6.11
N ILE A 69 -13.31 3.25 -7.17
CA ILE A 69 -11.87 3.23 -7.39
C ILE A 69 -11.36 4.63 -7.68
N GLU A 70 -12.10 5.41 -8.45
CA GLU A 70 -11.70 6.79 -8.72
C GLU A 70 -11.66 7.61 -7.44
N GLN A 71 -12.62 7.41 -6.55
CA GLN A 71 -12.59 8.06 -5.25
C GLN A 71 -11.38 7.62 -4.45
N ALA A 72 -11.10 6.31 -4.46
CA ALA A 72 -9.96 5.80 -3.73
C ALA A 72 -8.65 6.38 -4.27
N MET A 73 -8.53 6.50 -5.58
CA MET A 73 -7.35 7.08 -6.18
C MET A 73 -7.15 8.52 -5.72
N GLY A 74 -8.25 9.27 -5.61
CA GLY A 74 -8.17 10.63 -5.12
C GLY A 74 -7.69 10.68 -3.68
N GLU A 75 -8.17 9.77 -2.85
CA GLU A 75 -7.75 9.73 -1.46
C GLU A 75 -6.29 9.30 -1.32
N VAL A 76 -5.87 8.33 -2.11
CA VAL A 76 -4.47 7.91 -2.07
C VAL A 76 -3.56 9.06 -2.49
N GLN A 77 -3.94 9.77 -3.54
CA GLN A 77 -3.15 10.91 -3.99
C GLN A 77 -3.11 12.00 -2.92
N ALA A 78 -4.24 12.26 -2.29
CA ALA A 78 -4.28 13.25 -1.22
C ALA A 78 -3.38 12.85 -0.06
N GLY A 79 -3.34 11.56 0.25
CA GLY A 79 -2.46 11.06 1.29
C GLY A 79 -1.01 11.21 0.93
N ILE A 80 -0.66 10.95 -0.32
CA ILE A 80 0.71 11.13 -0.79
C ILE A 80 1.11 12.61 -0.64
N ASP A 81 0.24 13.51 -1.08
CA ASP A 81 0.53 14.93 -1.03
C ASP A 81 0.65 15.43 0.40
N PHE A 82 -0.24 14.97 1.26
CA PHE A 82 -0.19 15.36 2.66
C PHE A 82 1.10 14.90 3.31
N ALA A 83 1.48 13.64 3.06
CA ALA A 83 2.67 13.07 3.67
C ALA A 83 3.93 13.78 3.19
N ALA A 84 3.94 14.23 1.94
CA ALA A 84 5.11 14.93 1.41
C ALA A 84 5.38 16.22 2.18
N SER A 85 4.33 16.85 2.71
CA SER A 85 4.49 18.09 3.44
C SER A 85 4.49 17.91 4.95
N HIS A 86 3.89 16.86 5.45
CA HIS A 86 3.63 16.73 6.89
C HIS A 86 4.21 15.50 7.53
N PHE A 87 4.97 14.69 6.79
CA PHE A 87 5.45 13.46 7.38
C PHE A 87 6.43 13.78 8.50
N GLY A 88 6.19 13.17 9.65
CA GLY A 88 7.02 13.43 10.79
C GLY A 88 6.41 14.41 11.77
N ASP A 89 5.33 15.06 11.38
CA ASP A 89 4.60 15.94 12.27
C ASP A 89 3.64 15.17 13.21
#